data_54ed83f21b4d3354e710e07903ea07ef
#
_entry.id   54ed83f21b4d3354e710e07903ea07ef
#
_cell.length_a   1.000
_cell.length_b   1.000
_cell.length_c   1.000
_cell.angle_alpha   90.00
_cell.angle_beta   90.00
_cell.angle_gamma   90.00
#
_symmetry.space_group_name_H-M   'P 1'
#
loop_
_entity.id
_entity.type
_entity.pdbx_description
1 polymer ?
#
loop_
_entity_poly.entity_id
_entity_poly.type
_entity_poly.pdbx_seq_one_letter_code
_entity_poly.pdbx_strand_id
1 'polypeptide(L)'
;MLDQAYSRRQFLGLAGGLASIVGLGLVGCGGAGAPSAADKGSAAAAESVSGEVTYDGASSFQALVEAAAEKFMDANPDVSVSGSGNGSGKGLTAVAAGTVTIGNSDVFAETKLEADQVKNLVDHEVAVVGMGPVVSKNVKVDDLSLEQLKGIFSGQITNWKEVGGDDATIVVLNRKAGSGTRATFEAAVFGDEAVDFKGDAELDKSGDVQTQMGSTDNAISYLDFSHFDDSKFNAIKVEGVEPKSANVTDDSFKIWATEHMYCAKDADEATKAFLDFMLSDDVQGKLVEEQGFIPVSAMKVVKDASGKVSAK
;
A
#
# COMPACT_ATOMS: atom_id res chain seq x y z
N MET A 1 -33.05 26.25 -1.76
CA MET A 1 -34.00 25.41 -2.51
C MET A 1 -33.13 24.38 -3.18
N LEU A 2 -33.14 23.25 -2.80
CA LEU A 2 -33.70 22.05 -2.29
C LEU A 2 -32.63 21.00 -2.16
N ASP A 3 -32.43 20.56 -0.94
CA ASP A 3 -31.84 19.29 -0.56
C ASP A 3 -32.39 18.13 -1.40
N GLN A 4 -31.54 17.16 -1.70
CA GLN A 4 -31.95 15.76 -1.70
C GLN A 4 -30.78 14.87 -1.28
N ALA A 5 -30.79 14.52 0.00
CA ALA A 5 -30.06 13.40 0.57
C ALA A 5 -30.69 12.09 0.06
N TYR A 6 -29.92 11.25 -0.61
CA TYR A 6 -30.34 9.88 -0.93
C TYR A 6 -30.00 8.94 0.24
N SER A 7 -31.04 8.54 0.95
CA SER A 7 -31.04 7.55 2.01
C SER A 7 -30.88 6.12 1.47
N ARG A 8 -29.90 5.40 1.98
CA ARG A 8 -29.71 3.95 1.79
C ARG A 8 -30.73 3.17 2.63
N ARG A 9 -31.95 2.99 2.14
CA ARG A 9 -32.91 1.97 2.64
C ARG A 9 -34.09 1.95 1.69
N GLN A 10 -34.08 1.01 0.72
CA GLN A 10 -35.29 0.40 0.15
C GLN A 10 -34.89 -0.50 -1.03
N PHE A 11 -34.56 -1.73 -0.75
CA PHE A 11 -34.78 -2.85 -1.68
C PHE A 11 -35.02 -4.11 -0.81
N LEU A 12 -36.25 -4.21 -0.35
CA LEU A 12 -36.82 -5.45 0.15
C LEU A 12 -38.25 -5.53 -0.40
N GLY A 13 -38.49 -6.56 -1.19
CA GLY A 13 -39.85 -7.05 -1.38
C GLY A 13 -40.31 -7.17 -2.82
N LEU A 14 -40.39 -8.40 -3.31
CA LEU A 14 -41.52 -9.09 -3.96
C LEU A 14 -41.00 -10.46 -4.39
N ALA A 15 -41.19 -11.49 -3.67
CA ALA A 15 -42.34 -12.30 -3.35
C ALA A 15 -42.93 -13.06 -4.56
N GLY A 16 -42.82 -14.35 -4.50
CA GLY A 16 -43.92 -15.27 -4.64
C GLY A 16 -44.21 -15.86 -6.01
N GLY A 17 -44.26 -17.16 -6.03
CA GLY A 17 -44.89 -17.91 -7.12
C GLY A 17 -44.64 -19.41 -7.03
N LEU A 18 -45.46 -20.07 -6.23
CA LEU A 18 -45.67 -21.52 -6.18
C LEU A 18 -46.02 -22.14 -7.54
N ALA A 19 -45.48 -23.33 -7.81
CA ALA A 19 -46.26 -24.38 -8.46
C ALA A 19 -45.68 -25.77 -8.17
N SER A 20 -46.34 -26.49 -7.31
CA SER A 20 -46.20 -27.91 -7.12
C SER A 20 -46.89 -28.64 -8.26
N ILE A 21 -46.25 -29.68 -8.85
CA ILE A 21 -46.96 -30.73 -9.58
C ILE A 21 -46.41 -32.08 -9.10
N VAL A 22 -47.30 -32.76 -8.43
CA VAL A 22 -47.22 -34.20 -8.10
C VAL A 22 -47.70 -34.99 -9.32
N GLY A 23 -46.90 -35.94 -9.77
CA GLY A 23 -47.28 -36.90 -10.81
C GLY A 23 -46.73 -38.28 -10.48
N LEU A 24 -47.54 -39.12 -9.87
CA LEU A 24 -47.34 -40.58 -9.77
C LEU A 24 -47.57 -41.21 -11.13
N GLY A 25 -46.72 -42.13 -11.55
CA GLY A 25 -46.96 -43.01 -12.70
C GLY A 25 -46.10 -44.26 -12.58
N LEU A 26 -46.76 -45.38 -12.47
CA LEU A 26 -46.29 -46.75 -12.21
C LEU A 26 -45.71 -47.50 -13.41
N VAL A 27 -44.70 -48.32 -13.14
CA VAL A 27 -44.43 -49.70 -13.65
C VAL A 27 -44.18 -49.97 -15.13
N GLY A 28 -43.02 -50.54 -15.42
CA GLY A 28 -42.72 -51.28 -16.66
C GLY A 28 -41.38 -51.99 -16.57
N CYS A 29 -41.41 -53.31 -16.36
CA CYS A 29 -40.25 -54.24 -16.37
C CYS A 29 -39.59 -54.38 -17.75
N GLY A 30 -38.25 -54.59 -17.75
CA GLY A 30 -37.61 -55.45 -18.73
C GLY A 30 -36.32 -54.91 -19.38
N GLY A 31 -35.18 -55.58 -19.15
CA GLY A 31 -34.04 -55.52 -20.06
C GLY A 31 -32.68 -55.26 -19.42
N ALA A 32 -31.91 -56.31 -19.31
CA ALA A 32 -30.53 -56.32 -18.81
C ALA A 32 -29.60 -55.54 -19.74
N GLY A 33 -28.84 -54.62 -19.17
CA GLY A 33 -27.71 -53.95 -19.80
C GLY A 33 -26.91 -53.30 -18.73
N ALA A 34 -25.71 -53.80 -18.44
CA ALA A 34 -24.81 -53.22 -17.45
C ALA A 34 -24.40 -51.80 -17.89
N PRO A 35 -24.55 -50.77 -17.05
CA PRO A 35 -23.92 -49.48 -17.30
C PRO A 35 -22.52 -49.49 -16.73
N SER A 36 -21.60 -49.22 -17.63
CA SER A 36 -20.25 -48.71 -17.36
C SER A 36 -20.28 -47.68 -16.22
N ALA A 37 -19.46 -47.89 -15.22
CA ALA A 37 -19.20 -46.90 -14.17
C ALA A 37 -18.68 -45.61 -14.81
N ALA A 38 -19.54 -44.62 -14.94
CA ALA A 38 -19.11 -43.25 -15.14
C ALA A 38 -18.46 -42.80 -13.82
N ASP A 39 -17.18 -42.66 -13.89
CA ASP A 39 -16.34 -42.02 -12.89
C ASP A 39 -16.92 -40.62 -12.63
N LYS A 40 -17.66 -40.49 -11.54
CA LYS A 40 -17.98 -39.16 -11.01
C LYS A 40 -16.69 -38.65 -10.41
N GLY A 41 -15.92 -37.94 -11.23
CA GLY A 41 -14.88 -37.09 -10.71
C GLY A 41 -15.50 -36.26 -9.58
N SER A 42 -15.18 -36.59 -8.37
CA SER A 42 -15.39 -35.74 -7.20
C SER A 42 -14.60 -34.50 -7.46
N ALA A 43 -15.29 -33.44 -7.92
CA ALA A 43 -14.75 -32.11 -7.76
C ALA A 43 -14.58 -31.95 -6.24
N ALA A 44 -13.34 -32.01 -5.78
CA ALA A 44 -13.00 -31.59 -4.44
C ALA A 44 -13.58 -30.20 -4.30
N ALA A 45 -14.57 -30.04 -3.42
CA ALA A 45 -15.01 -28.70 -3.02
C ALA A 45 -13.73 -28.01 -2.52
N ALA A 46 -13.35 -26.92 -3.14
CA ALA A 46 -12.30 -26.06 -2.59
C ALA A 46 -12.75 -25.76 -1.16
N GLU A 47 -11.93 -26.12 -0.17
CA GLU A 47 -12.23 -25.81 1.22
C GLU A 47 -12.40 -24.30 1.29
N SER A 48 -13.57 -23.84 1.78
CA SER A 48 -13.84 -22.42 1.93
C SER A 48 -12.92 -21.88 3.01
N VAL A 49 -12.07 -20.92 2.64
CA VAL A 49 -11.22 -20.22 3.61
C VAL A 49 -12.10 -19.40 4.54
N SER A 50 -11.84 -19.46 5.84
CA SER A 50 -12.57 -18.69 6.85
C SER A 50 -11.62 -18.19 7.93
N GLY A 51 -11.90 -17.04 8.53
CA GLY A 51 -11.08 -16.47 9.60
C GLY A 51 -11.02 -14.96 9.61
N GLU A 52 -10.16 -14.43 10.45
CA GLU A 52 -9.94 -13.00 10.59
C GLU A 52 -8.48 -12.66 10.23
N VAL A 53 -8.31 -11.73 9.30
CA VAL A 53 -7.02 -11.14 8.94
C VAL A 53 -6.98 -9.70 9.48
N THR A 54 -5.99 -9.42 10.32
CA THR A 54 -5.79 -8.08 10.87
C THR A 54 -4.47 -7.51 10.39
N TYR A 55 -4.43 -6.22 10.06
CA TYR A 55 -3.20 -5.58 9.65
C TYR A 55 -2.97 -4.22 10.32
N ASP A 56 -1.71 -3.83 10.46
CA ASP A 56 -1.29 -2.46 10.79
C ASP A 56 -0.03 -2.13 9.99
N GLY A 57 0.29 -0.85 9.84
CA GLY A 57 1.56 -0.47 9.25
C GLY A 57 1.56 0.74 8.35
N ALA A 58 2.21 0.62 7.20
CA ALA A 58 2.44 1.71 6.26
C ALA A 58 1.14 2.40 5.82
N SER A 59 1.04 3.71 6.07
CA SER A 59 -0.12 4.50 5.61
C SER A 59 -0.07 4.84 4.12
N SER A 60 1.12 4.81 3.52
CA SER A 60 1.36 4.85 2.06
C SER A 60 0.62 3.73 1.34
N PHE A 61 0.72 2.51 1.89
CA PHE A 61 0.23 1.28 1.30
C PHE A 61 -1.26 0.98 1.58
N GLN A 62 -1.89 1.74 2.49
CA GLN A 62 -3.23 1.43 3.01
C GLN A 62 -4.29 1.33 1.90
N ALA A 63 -4.30 2.23 0.92
CA ALA A 63 -5.31 2.24 -0.13
C ALA A 63 -5.29 0.96 -0.99
N LEU A 64 -4.10 0.44 -1.32
CA LEU A 64 -3.98 -0.82 -2.07
C LEU A 64 -4.45 -2.01 -1.23
N VAL A 65 -4.07 -2.06 0.05
CA VAL A 65 -4.49 -3.16 0.96
C VAL A 65 -6.02 -3.16 1.14
N GLU A 66 -6.63 -1.99 1.34
CA GLU A 66 -8.10 -1.86 1.47
C GLU A 66 -8.84 -2.28 0.20
N ALA A 67 -8.36 -1.84 -0.97
CA ALA A 67 -8.96 -2.21 -2.25
C ALA A 67 -8.83 -3.72 -2.54
N ALA A 68 -7.71 -4.33 -2.17
CA ALA A 68 -7.52 -5.78 -2.29
C ALA A 68 -8.37 -6.54 -1.27
N ALA A 69 -8.46 -6.05 -0.02
CA ALA A 69 -9.27 -6.66 1.04
C ALA A 69 -10.76 -6.70 0.67
N GLU A 70 -11.30 -5.62 0.08
CA GLU A 70 -12.67 -5.58 -0.41
C GLU A 70 -12.92 -6.70 -1.43
N LYS A 71 -12.07 -6.81 -2.46
CA LYS A 71 -12.19 -7.86 -3.49
C LYS A 71 -12.02 -9.27 -2.91
N PHE A 72 -11.09 -9.44 -1.97
CA PHE A 72 -10.86 -10.74 -1.35
C PHE A 72 -12.04 -11.20 -0.51
N MET A 73 -12.64 -10.31 0.30
CA MET A 73 -13.82 -10.60 1.10
C MET A 73 -15.06 -10.87 0.24
N ASP A 74 -15.21 -10.19 -0.91
CA ASP A 74 -16.30 -10.46 -1.85
C ASP A 74 -16.22 -11.90 -2.40
N ALA A 75 -15.01 -12.41 -2.62
CA ALA A 75 -14.77 -13.79 -3.08
C ALA A 75 -14.78 -14.81 -1.94
N ASN A 76 -14.52 -14.40 -0.71
CA ASN A 76 -14.40 -15.24 0.49
C ASN A 76 -15.27 -14.69 1.63
N PRO A 77 -16.58 -14.87 1.60
CA PRO A 77 -17.52 -14.21 2.54
C PRO A 77 -17.36 -14.64 4.01
N ASP A 78 -16.65 -15.76 4.25
CA ASP A 78 -16.36 -16.26 5.60
C ASP A 78 -15.03 -15.73 6.16
N VAL A 79 -14.34 -14.82 5.42
CA VAL A 79 -13.13 -14.13 5.88
C VAL A 79 -13.43 -12.67 6.15
N SER A 80 -12.90 -12.13 7.23
CA SER A 80 -12.84 -10.68 7.47
C SER A 80 -11.40 -10.18 7.39
N VAL A 81 -11.20 -9.06 6.68
CA VAL A 81 -9.90 -8.37 6.60
C VAL A 81 -10.09 -6.96 7.13
N SER A 82 -9.32 -6.57 8.13
CA SER A 82 -9.44 -5.24 8.74
C SER A 82 -8.11 -4.74 9.29
N GLY A 83 -7.93 -3.41 9.34
CA GLY A 83 -6.72 -2.83 9.90
C GLY A 83 -6.61 -1.32 9.71
N SER A 84 -5.40 -0.80 9.87
CA SER A 84 -5.11 0.63 9.82
C SER A 84 -3.69 0.92 9.37
N GLY A 85 -3.48 2.08 8.74
CA GLY A 85 -2.15 2.60 8.42
C GLY A 85 -1.64 3.54 9.52
N ASN A 86 -0.89 3.02 10.48
CA ASN A 86 -0.34 3.79 11.59
C ASN A 86 1.19 4.00 11.51
N GLY A 87 1.80 3.62 10.39
CA GLY A 87 3.23 3.73 10.08
C GLY A 87 3.96 2.39 10.17
N SER A 88 4.93 2.21 9.27
CA SER A 88 5.68 0.95 9.08
C SER A 88 6.28 0.40 10.38
N GLY A 89 6.87 1.25 11.22
CA GLY A 89 7.45 0.83 12.50
C GLY A 89 6.42 0.22 13.46
N LYS A 90 5.17 0.73 13.47
CA LYS A 90 4.09 0.16 14.28
C LYS A 90 3.64 -1.19 13.71
N GLY A 91 3.47 -1.30 12.38
CA GLY A 91 3.11 -2.54 11.72
C GLY A 91 4.11 -3.66 12.01
N LEU A 92 5.40 -3.39 11.82
CA LEU A 92 6.47 -4.33 12.12
C LEU A 92 6.48 -4.77 13.59
N THR A 93 6.33 -3.83 14.52
CA THR A 93 6.26 -4.15 15.96
C THR A 93 5.02 -4.97 16.29
N ALA A 94 3.86 -4.64 15.70
CA ALA A 94 2.59 -5.32 15.95
C ALA A 94 2.60 -6.77 15.45
N VAL A 95 3.11 -7.02 14.23
CA VAL A 95 3.20 -8.40 13.69
C VAL A 95 4.24 -9.23 14.45
N ALA A 96 5.37 -8.64 14.83
CA ALA A 96 6.39 -9.33 15.63
C ALA A 96 5.89 -9.70 17.03
N ALA A 97 4.95 -8.93 17.57
CA ALA A 97 4.29 -9.19 18.86
C ALA A 97 3.04 -10.10 18.73
N GLY A 98 2.62 -10.46 17.50
CA GLY A 98 1.41 -11.24 17.24
C GLY A 98 0.11 -10.50 17.58
N THR A 99 0.10 -9.16 17.61
CA THR A 99 -1.10 -8.35 17.86
C THR A 99 -1.90 -8.07 16.60
N VAL A 100 -1.29 -8.25 15.44
CA VAL A 100 -1.93 -8.32 14.12
C VAL A 100 -1.36 -9.52 13.35
N THR A 101 -2.09 -10.01 12.36
CA THR A 101 -1.63 -11.14 11.53
C THR A 101 -0.69 -10.69 10.42
N ILE A 102 -0.79 -9.42 9.99
CA ILE A 102 0.05 -8.82 8.93
C ILE A 102 0.59 -7.46 9.37
N GLY A 103 1.90 -7.26 9.18
CA GLY A 103 2.57 -5.97 9.35
C GLY A 103 2.97 -5.38 7.99
N ASN A 104 2.41 -4.24 7.62
CA ASN A 104 2.71 -3.54 6.37
C ASN A 104 3.86 -2.56 6.54
N SER A 105 4.82 -2.51 5.59
CA SER A 105 6.01 -1.67 5.75
C SER A 105 6.63 -1.23 4.43
N ASP A 106 7.02 0.05 4.35
CA ASP A 106 7.86 0.63 3.28
C ASP A 106 9.36 0.33 3.50
N VAL A 107 9.70 -0.32 4.60
CA VAL A 107 11.10 -0.63 4.94
C VAL A 107 11.24 -2.08 5.37
N PHE A 108 12.42 -2.64 5.16
CA PHE A 108 12.73 -3.99 5.61
C PHE A 108 12.63 -4.13 7.14
N ALA A 109 12.14 -5.28 7.60
CA ALA A 109 11.98 -5.56 9.03
C ALA A 109 13.32 -5.46 9.80
N GLU A 110 14.42 -5.82 9.16
CA GLU A 110 15.79 -5.75 9.69
C GLU A 110 16.21 -4.33 10.10
N THR A 111 15.58 -3.30 9.54
CA THR A 111 15.88 -1.91 9.89
C THR A 111 15.23 -1.45 11.19
N LYS A 112 14.27 -2.21 11.71
CA LYS A 112 13.41 -1.82 12.86
C LYS A 112 13.32 -2.86 13.96
N LEU A 113 13.51 -4.14 13.65
CA LEU A 113 13.34 -5.26 14.57
C LEU A 113 14.66 -5.93 14.87
N GLU A 114 14.74 -6.56 16.03
CA GLU A 114 15.87 -7.40 16.40
C GLU A 114 15.90 -8.69 15.55
N ALA A 115 17.09 -9.22 15.28
CA ALA A 115 17.29 -10.39 14.44
C ALA A 115 16.45 -11.61 14.87
N ASP A 116 16.20 -11.76 16.18
CA ASP A 116 15.37 -12.83 16.71
C ASP A 116 13.88 -12.67 16.38
N GLN A 117 13.41 -11.44 16.20
CA GLN A 117 12.05 -11.14 15.77
C GLN A 117 11.90 -11.36 14.27
N VAL A 118 12.83 -10.81 13.48
CA VAL A 118 12.83 -10.94 12.01
C VAL A 118 12.83 -12.39 11.56
N LYS A 119 13.65 -13.24 12.19
CA LYS A 119 13.74 -14.68 11.81
C LYS A 119 12.43 -15.46 11.98
N ASN A 120 11.44 -14.95 12.71
CA ASN A 120 10.14 -15.58 12.89
C ASN A 120 9.07 -15.05 11.90
N LEU A 121 9.42 -14.08 11.08
CA LEU A 121 8.55 -13.51 10.06
C LEU A 121 8.84 -14.08 8.68
N VAL A 122 7.83 -13.99 7.82
CA VAL A 122 7.92 -14.21 6.37
C VAL A 122 7.66 -12.88 5.71
N ASP A 123 8.51 -12.49 4.78
CA ASP A 123 8.38 -11.28 3.98
C ASP A 123 7.71 -11.59 2.64
N HIS A 124 6.74 -10.75 2.28
CA HIS A 124 6.07 -10.76 0.99
C HIS A 124 6.25 -9.38 0.36
N GLU A 125 7.10 -9.29 -0.66
CA GLU A 125 7.26 -8.09 -1.48
C GLU A 125 6.04 -7.95 -2.41
N VAL A 126 5.16 -7.00 -2.13
CA VAL A 126 3.85 -6.91 -2.80
C VAL A 126 3.86 -5.88 -3.92
N ALA A 127 4.47 -4.74 -3.71
CA ALA A 127 4.50 -3.66 -4.68
C ALA A 127 5.77 -2.82 -4.52
N VAL A 128 6.00 -1.91 -5.45
CA VAL A 128 7.02 -0.86 -5.32
C VAL A 128 6.34 0.49 -5.44
N VAL A 129 6.81 1.47 -4.68
CA VAL A 129 6.31 2.84 -4.73
C VAL A 129 7.47 3.84 -4.83
N GLY A 130 7.34 4.80 -5.74
CA GLY A 130 8.19 5.97 -5.74
C GLY A 130 7.72 6.97 -4.68
N MET A 131 8.65 7.71 -4.12
CA MET A 131 8.37 8.78 -3.14
C MET A 131 9.09 10.04 -3.60
N GLY A 132 8.43 11.19 -3.53
CA GLY A 132 9.05 12.41 -4.03
C GLY A 132 8.68 13.65 -3.22
N PRO A 133 9.51 14.70 -3.33
CA PRO A 133 9.20 15.98 -2.73
C PRO A 133 7.97 16.60 -3.40
N VAL A 134 7.14 17.20 -2.56
CA VAL A 134 5.94 17.95 -2.95
C VAL A 134 6.03 19.36 -2.37
N VAL A 135 5.63 20.36 -3.15
CA VAL A 135 5.66 21.77 -2.74
C VAL A 135 4.29 22.40 -2.90
N SER A 136 3.98 23.39 -2.07
CA SER A 136 2.74 24.17 -2.16
C SER A 136 2.56 24.80 -3.54
N LYS A 137 1.30 25.02 -3.96
CA LYS A 137 0.95 25.59 -5.27
C LYS A 137 1.59 26.94 -5.56
N ASN A 138 1.85 27.75 -4.54
CA ASN A 138 2.47 29.06 -4.68
C ASN A 138 4.01 29.01 -4.81
N VAL A 139 4.65 27.85 -4.59
CA VAL A 139 6.10 27.66 -4.78
C VAL A 139 6.41 27.45 -6.26
N LYS A 140 7.42 28.18 -6.77
CA LYS A 140 7.82 28.17 -8.19
C LYS A 140 9.01 27.28 -8.50
N VAL A 141 9.54 26.59 -7.49
CA VAL A 141 10.61 25.60 -7.67
C VAL A 141 10.01 24.33 -8.20
N ASP A 142 10.57 23.76 -9.29
CA ASP A 142 10.09 22.57 -9.96
C ASP A 142 11.14 21.44 -10.01
N ASP A 143 12.34 21.69 -9.49
CA ASP A 143 13.44 20.71 -9.39
C ASP A 143 14.33 21.07 -8.19
N LEU A 144 14.76 20.05 -7.45
CA LEU A 144 15.73 20.17 -6.37
C LEU A 144 16.77 19.05 -6.47
N SER A 145 18.02 19.37 -6.19
CA SER A 145 19.05 18.36 -6.01
C SER A 145 18.90 17.66 -4.64
N LEU A 146 19.50 16.48 -4.50
CA LEU A 146 19.55 15.79 -3.20
C LEU A 146 20.24 16.66 -2.15
N GLU A 147 21.29 17.39 -2.50
CA GLU A 147 21.97 18.33 -1.61
C GLU A 147 21.06 19.49 -1.17
N GLN A 148 20.24 20.03 -2.08
CA GLN A 148 19.26 21.06 -1.72
C GLN A 148 18.17 20.51 -0.82
N LEU A 149 17.65 19.30 -1.09
CA LEU A 149 16.70 18.61 -0.21
C LEU A 149 17.32 18.39 1.18
N LYS A 150 18.56 17.91 1.24
CA LYS A 150 19.33 17.76 2.47
C LYS A 150 19.45 19.09 3.23
N GLY A 151 19.80 20.17 2.53
CA GLY A 151 19.91 21.51 3.12
C GLY A 151 18.58 22.00 3.71
N ILE A 152 17.47 21.81 2.99
CA ILE A 152 16.13 22.19 3.44
C ILE A 152 15.72 21.38 4.68
N PHE A 153 15.74 20.06 4.60
CA PHE A 153 15.29 19.20 5.69
C PHE A 153 16.24 19.14 6.89
N SER A 154 17.48 19.61 6.76
CA SER A 154 18.39 19.84 7.89
C SER A 154 18.26 21.25 8.50
N GLY A 155 17.50 22.14 7.86
CA GLY A 155 17.34 23.54 8.27
C GLY A 155 18.53 24.44 7.91
N GLN A 156 19.42 24.02 7.01
CA GLN A 156 20.52 24.84 6.49
C GLN A 156 20.04 25.81 5.40
N ILE A 157 19.05 25.38 4.60
CA ILE A 157 18.35 26.20 3.59
C ILE A 157 16.96 26.49 4.15
N THR A 158 16.65 27.76 4.38
CA THR A 158 15.40 28.18 5.04
C THR A 158 14.55 29.14 4.21
N ASN A 159 15.04 29.53 3.03
CA ASN A 159 14.34 30.46 2.14
C ASN A 159 14.35 29.92 0.72
N TRP A 160 13.20 29.94 0.06
CA TRP A 160 13.06 29.46 -1.31
C TRP A 160 13.98 30.15 -2.32
N LYS A 161 14.37 31.43 -2.09
CA LYS A 161 15.34 32.13 -2.97
C LYS A 161 16.71 31.45 -3.04
N GLU A 162 17.10 30.69 -2.02
CA GLU A 162 18.38 30.00 -1.98
C GLU A 162 18.44 28.84 -2.98
N VAL A 163 17.26 28.38 -3.42
CA VAL A 163 17.10 27.30 -4.40
C VAL A 163 16.38 27.76 -5.67
N GLY A 164 16.39 29.08 -5.95
CA GLY A 164 15.86 29.65 -7.20
C GLY A 164 14.37 30.02 -7.17
N GLY A 165 13.72 29.94 -6.03
CA GLY A 165 12.34 30.38 -5.83
C GLY A 165 12.21 31.88 -5.44
N ASP A 166 11.00 32.24 -5.01
CA ASP A 166 10.70 33.60 -4.50
C ASP A 166 11.35 33.83 -3.12
N ASP A 167 11.48 35.06 -2.69
CA ASP A 167 11.96 35.39 -1.33
C ASP A 167 10.87 35.12 -0.30
N ALA A 168 10.78 33.86 0.14
CA ALA A 168 9.81 33.39 1.08
C ALA A 168 10.43 32.30 1.98
N THR A 169 10.08 32.30 3.27
CA THR A 169 10.52 31.28 4.22
C THR A 169 9.93 29.92 3.85
N ILE A 170 10.76 28.89 3.87
CA ILE A 170 10.32 27.50 3.64
C ILE A 170 9.62 26.99 4.91
N VAL A 171 8.45 26.38 4.74
CA VAL A 171 7.73 25.65 5.81
C VAL A 171 7.93 24.17 5.59
N VAL A 172 8.63 23.48 6.47
CA VAL A 172 8.92 22.05 6.33
C VAL A 172 7.86 21.22 7.06
N LEU A 173 7.06 20.48 6.32
CA LEU A 173 6.08 19.52 6.85
C LEU A 173 6.72 18.12 6.84
N ASN A 174 7.10 17.62 8.00
CA ASN A 174 7.79 16.35 8.14
C ASN A 174 6.83 15.24 8.60
N ARG A 175 7.24 14.00 8.48
CA ARG A 175 6.57 12.83 9.04
C ARG A 175 7.15 12.51 10.42
N LYS A 176 6.32 11.97 11.32
CA LYS A 176 6.79 11.48 12.63
C LYS A 176 7.76 10.32 12.49
N ALA A 177 8.60 10.13 13.48
CA ALA A 177 9.43 8.95 13.63
C ALA A 177 8.58 7.67 13.58
N GLY A 178 9.07 6.62 12.91
CA GLY A 178 8.34 5.38 12.67
C GLY A 178 7.55 5.35 11.35
N SER A 179 7.46 6.48 10.61
CA SER A 179 7.00 6.48 9.22
C SER A 179 8.02 5.80 8.32
N GLY A 180 7.58 4.82 7.53
CA GLY A 180 8.43 4.17 6.51
C GLY A 180 8.75 5.13 5.38
N THR A 181 7.78 5.94 4.92
CA THR A 181 7.99 6.99 3.92
C THR A 181 9.07 7.97 4.35
N ARG A 182 9.09 8.38 5.65
CA ARG A 182 10.17 9.18 6.22
C ARG A 182 11.51 8.44 6.14
N ALA A 183 11.56 7.22 6.60
CA ALA A 183 12.79 6.44 6.62
C ALA A 183 13.38 6.24 5.21
N THR A 184 12.52 5.98 4.21
CA THR A 184 12.92 5.86 2.80
C THR A 184 13.45 7.18 2.24
N PHE A 185 12.75 8.29 2.53
CA PHE A 185 13.19 9.62 2.11
C PHE A 185 14.50 10.04 2.78
N GLU A 186 14.65 9.82 4.10
CA GLU A 186 15.88 10.07 4.85
C GLU A 186 17.06 9.27 4.26
N ALA A 187 16.88 7.97 4.02
CA ALA A 187 17.93 7.14 3.46
C ALA A 187 18.38 7.61 2.08
N ALA A 188 17.46 8.06 1.23
CA ALA A 188 17.78 8.55 -0.11
C ALA A 188 18.46 9.93 -0.12
N VAL A 189 18.06 10.83 0.81
CA VAL A 189 18.54 12.23 0.85
C VAL A 189 19.79 12.38 1.71
N PHE A 190 19.87 11.69 2.85
CA PHE A 190 20.97 11.83 3.79
C PHE A 190 21.97 10.66 3.73
N GLY A 191 21.59 9.51 3.14
CA GLY A 191 22.41 8.30 3.18
C GLY A 191 22.65 7.86 4.63
N ASP A 192 23.90 7.55 4.96
CA ASP A 192 24.31 7.13 6.31
C ASP A 192 24.63 8.30 7.25
N GLU A 193 24.41 9.55 6.80
CA GLU A 193 24.72 10.71 7.62
C GLU A 193 23.68 10.91 8.73
N ALA A 194 24.15 11.04 9.97
CA ALA A 194 23.31 11.42 11.10
C ALA A 194 22.95 12.91 11.01
N VAL A 195 21.81 13.22 10.46
CA VAL A 195 21.28 14.59 10.34
C VAL A 195 20.06 14.76 11.23
N ASP A 196 19.98 15.92 11.88
CA ASP A 196 18.77 16.32 12.61
C ASP A 196 17.70 16.76 11.60
N PHE A 197 16.79 15.84 11.30
CA PHE A 197 15.76 16.01 10.30
C PHE A 197 14.67 16.96 10.79
N LYS A 198 14.69 18.20 10.30
CA LYS A 198 13.82 19.29 10.76
C LYS A 198 12.39 19.19 10.21
N GLY A 199 11.48 19.83 10.92
CA GLY A 199 10.11 20.07 10.49
C GLY A 199 9.46 21.14 11.35
N ASP A 200 8.73 22.05 10.72
CA ASP A 200 7.87 23.02 11.41
C ASP A 200 6.62 22.34 11.96
N ALA A 201 6.23 21.22 11.36
CA ALA A 201 5.21 20.30 11.87
C ALA A 201 5.59 18.85 11.58
N GLU A 202 5.15 17.95 12.47
CA GLU A 202 5.29 16.50 12.29
C GLU A 202 3.91 15.84 12.15
N LEU A 203 3.71 15.11 11.06
CA LEU A 203 2.44 14.52 10.65
C LEU A 203 2.50 12.98 10.72
N ASP A 204 1.41 12.36 11.18
CA ASP A 204 1.39 10.93 11.42
C ASP A 204 1.25 10.10 10.13
N LYS A 205 0.36 10.51 9.23
CA LYS A 205 -0.06 9.71 8.06
C LYS A 205 0.18 10.46 6.75
N SER A 206 0.29 9.72 5.64
CA SER A 206 0.39 10.32 4.29
C SER A 206 -0.82 11.19 3.96
N GLY A 207 -2.04 10.79 4.36
CA GLY A 207 -3.24 11.59 4.19
C GLY A 207 -3.24 12.91 4.98
N ASP A 208 -2.57 12.96 6.16
CA ASP A 208 -2.41 14.19 6.93
C ASP A 208 -1.49 15.16 6.19
N VAL A 209 -0.39 14.65 5.60
CA VAL A 209 0.52 15.43 4.75
C VAL A 209 -0.23 16.00 3.55
N GLN A 210 -0.97 15.17 2.84
CA GLN A 210 -1.78 15.58 1.68
C GLN A 210 -2.76 16.71 2.04
N THR A 211 -3.41 16.61 3.20
CA THR A 211 -4.33 17.62 3.70
C THR A 211 -3.61 18.92 4.05
N GLN A 212 -2.51 18.82 4.79
CA GLN A 212 -1.76 19.97 5.28
C GLN A 212 -1.06 20.73 4.12
N MET A 213 -0.50 20.01 3.14
CA MET A 213 0.09 20.58 1.93
C MET A 213 -0.93 21.40 1.14
N GLY A 214 -2.19 20.97 1.09
CA GLY A 214 -3.26 21.71 0.41
C GLY A 214 -3.69 23.03 1.07
N SER A 215 -3.24 23.29 2.30
CA SER A 215 -3.65 24.46 3.11
C SER A 215 -2.49 25.31 3.63
N THR A 216 -1.23 24.92 3.37
CA THR A 216 -0.05 25.63 3.87
C THR A 216 0.72 26.23 2.69
N ASP A 217 0.89 27.55 2.70
CA ASP A 217 1.72 28.25 1.70
C ASP A 217 3.21 28.05 1.99
N ASN A 218 4.02 28.09 0.94
CA ASN A 218 5.48 27.99 0.98
C ASN A 218 5.99 26.68 1.61
N ALA A 219 5.15 25.64 1.68
CA ALA A 219 5.51 24.39 2.29
C ALA A 219 6.24 23.45 1.32
N ILE A 220 7.06 22.58 1.93
CA ILE A 220 7.64 21.40 1.33
C ILE A 220 7.37 20.20 2.22
N SER A 221 7.10 19.07 1.60
CA SER A 221 7.03 17.77 2.24
C SER A 221 7.45 16.69 1.24
N TYR A 222 7.20 15.45 1.56
CA TYR A 222 7.38 14.31 0.67
C TYR A 222 6.21 13.32 0.85
N LEU A 223 5.83 12.71 -0.25
CA LEU A 223 4.75 11.73 -0.32
C LEU A 223 5.14 10.61 -1.28
N ASP A 224 4.54 9.46 -1.09
CA ASP A 224 4.53 8.41 -2.11
C ASP A 224 3.62 8.81 -3.29
N PHE A 225 3.88 8.24 -4.47
CA PHE A 225 3.20 8.64 -5.70
C PHE A 225 1.70 8.37 -5.67
N SER A 226 1.25 7.39 -4.87
CA SER A 226 -0.18 7.07 -4.71
C SER A 226 -0.97 8.19 -4.03
N HIS A 227 -0.28 9.07 -3.31
CA HIS A 227 -0.85 10.24 -2.64
C HIS A 227 -0.66 11.56 -3.38
N PHE A 228 -0.11 11.54 -4.60
CA PHE A 228 0.03 12.78 -5.37
C PHE A 228 -1.34 13.32 -5.80
N ASP A 229 -1.55 14.61 -5.58
CA ASP A 229 -2.80 15.32 -5.88
C ASP A 229 -2.48 16.70 -6.45
N ASP A 230 -2.44 16.78 -7.77
CA ASP A 230 -2.12 18.02 -8.50
C ASP A 230 -3.13 19.14 -8.24
N SER A 231 -4.26 18.87 -7.63
CA SER A 231 -5.20 19.92 -7.21
C SER A 231 -4.75 20.67 -5.96
N LYS A 232 -3.91 20.02 -5.11
CA LYS A 232 -3.50 20.54 -3.79
C LYS A 232 -2.07 21.06 -3.75
N PHE A 233 -1.14 20.39 -4.43
CA PHE A 233 0.29 20.70 -4.41
C PHE A 233 0.96 20.33 -5.74
N ASN A 234 2.24 20.62 -5.90
CA ASN A 234 3.01 20.19 -7.05
C ASN A 234 4.05 19.15 -6.61
N ALA A 235 4.10 18.02 -7.28
CA ALA A 235 5.24 17.12 -7.20
C ALA A 235 6.37 17.72 -8.07
N ILE A 236 7.60 17.67 -7.56
CA ILE A 236 8.75 18.26 -8.25
C ILE A 236 9.82 17.22 -8.58
N LYS A 237 10.68 17.56 -9.54
CA LYS A 237 11.81 16.72 -9.95
C LYS A 237 12.86 16.63 -8.85
N VAL A 238 13.65 15.58 -8.92
CA VAL A 238 14.87 15.42 -8.13
C VAL A 238 16.01 15.13 -9.09
N GLU A 239 17.07 15.96 -9.04
CA GLU A 239 18.23 15.85 -9.96
C GLU A 239 17.80 15.87 -11.44
N GLY A 240 16.80 16.67 -11.79
CA GLY A 240 16.24 16.74 -13.14
C GLY A 240 15.33 15.57 -13.54
N VAL A 241 15.17 14.57 -12.69
CA VAL A 241 14.35 13.37 -12.96
C VAL A 241 12.94 13.56 -12.42
N GLU A 242 11.94 13.34 -13.27
CA GLU A 242 10.52 13.41 -12.87
C GLU A 242 10.13 12.25 -11.95
N PRO A 243 9.30 12.51 -10.91
CA PRO A 243 8.76 11.47 -10.04
C PRO A 243 7.64 10.70 -10.76
N LYS A 244 8.06 9.70 -11.55
CA LYS A 244 7.17 8.82 -12.35
C LYS A 244 7.57 7.36 -12.18
N SER A 245 6.60 6.47 -12.20
CA SER A 245 6.81 5.01 -12.06
C SER A 245 7.85 4.47 -13.05
N ALA A 246 7.85 4.94 -14.30
CA ALA A 246 8.82 4.51 -15.30
C ALA A 246 10.28 4.80 -14.89
N ASN A 247 10.54 5.91 -14.19
CA ASN A 247 11.86 6.30 -13.71
C ASN A 247 12.28 5.56 -12.42
N VAL A 248 11.31 5.00 -11.70
CA VAL A 248 11.56 4.12 -10.55
C VAL A 248 11.98 2.72 -11.03
N THR A 249 11.36 2.20 -12.08
CA THR A 249 11.61 0.83 -12.55
C THR A 249 13.07 0.55 -12.93
N ASP A 250 13.82 1.55 -13.34
CA ASP A 250 15.24 1.43 -13.72
C ASP A 250 16.18 2.20 -12.78
N ASP A 251 15.68 2.63 -11.61
CA ASP A 251 16.41 3.39 -10.61
C ASP A 251 16.97 4.75 -11.10
N SER A 252 16.45 5.32 -12.17
CA SER A 252 16.79 6.71 -12.54
C SER A 252 16.23 7.71 -11.55
N PHE A 253 15.06 7.47 -10.97
CA PHE A 253 14.52 8.18 -9.81
C PHE A 253 14.86 7.40 -8.52
N LYS A 254 15.62 8.01 -7.61
CA LYS A 254 16.30 7.31 -6.52
C LYS A 254 15.47 7.09 -5.25
N ILE A 255 14.37 7.81 -5.08
CA ILE A 255 13.57 7.78 -3.85
C ILE A 255 12.41 6.82 -4.05
N TRP A 256 12.59 5.56 -3.67
CA TRP A 256 11.57 4.52 -3.79
C TRP A 256 11.76 3.41 -2.75
N ALA A 257 10.68 2.69 -2.47
CA ALA A 257 10.67 1.56 -1.56
C ALA A 257 9.90 0.38 -2.15
N THR A 258 10.22 -0.82 -1.67
CA THR A 258 9.35 -1.98 -1.77
C THR A 258 8.31 -1.91 -0.65
N GLU A 259 7.07 -2.22 -0.97
CA GLU A 259 6.00 -2.40 0.00
C GLU A 259 5.97 -3.87 0.42
N HIS A 260 6.23 -4.09 1.69
CA HIS A 260 6.32 -5.39 2.31
C HIS A 260 5.07 -5.72 3.13
N MET A 261 4.64 -6.96 3.10
CA MET A 261 3.66 -7.53 4.02
C MET A 261 4.31 -8.67 4.79
N TYR A 262 4.53 -8.46 6.08
CA TYR A 262 5.13 -9.46 6.97
C TYR A 262 4.05 -10.24 7.72
N CYS A 263 4.18 -11.55 7.78
CA CYS A 263 3.37 -12.41 8.65
C CYS A 263 4.25 -13.36 9.46
N ALA A 264 3.68 -14.00 10.49
CA ALA A 264 4.37 -15.06 11.21
C ALA A 264 4.57 -16.30 10.33
N LYS A 265 5.62 -17.08 10.55
CA LYS A 265 5.88 -18.34 9.82
C LYS A 265 4.76 -19.35 9.95
N ASP A 266 4.06 -19.35 11.07
CA ASP A 266 2.93 -20.21 11.40
C ASP A 266 1.57 -19.50 11.23
N ALA A 267 1.51 -18.46 10.37
CA ALA A 267 0.29 -17.76 10.05
C ALA A 267 -0.85 -18.73 9.66
N ASP A 268 -2.08 -18.37 10.01
CA ASP A 268 -3.27 -19.14 9.69
C ASP A 268 -3.60 -19.14 8.17
N GLU A 269 -4.54 -20.01 7.79
CA GLU A 269 -4.95 -20.20 6.40
C GLU A 269 -5.57 -18.93 5.78
N ALA A 270 -6.33 -18.15 6.56
CA ALA A 270 -6.95 -16.91 6.06
C ALA A 270 -5.88 -15.85 5.76
N THR A 271 -4.90 -15.71 6.66
CA THR A 271 -3.76 -14.80 6.46
C THR A 271 -2.94 -15.20 5.24
N LYS A 272 -2.62 -16.49 5.07
CA LYS A 272 -1.88 -16.97 3.89
C LYS A 272 -2.66 -16.76 2.61
N ALA A 273 -3.95 -17.09 2.60
CA ALA A 273 -4.80 -16.93 1.42
C ALA A 273 -4.92 -15.45 1.00
N PHE A 274 -4.99 -14.52 1.96
CA PHE A 274 -4.99 -13.10 1.65
C PHE A 274 -3.64 -12.64 1.09
N LEU A 275 -2.52 -13.10 1.62
CA LEU A 275 -1.19 -12.79 1.09
C LEU A 275 -0.98 -13.37 -0.31
N ASP A 276 -1.44 -14.61 -0.56
CA ASP A 276 -1.44 -15.22 -1.88
C ASP A 276 -2.30 -14.42 -2.87
N PHE A 277 -3.45 -13.91 -2.41
CA PHE A 277 -4.29 -13.03 -3.22
C PHE A 277 -3.59 -11.71 -3.55
N MET A 278 -2.90 -11.09 -2.59
CA MET A 278 -2.10 -9.88 -2.83
C MET A 278 -1.03 -10.08 -3.92
N LEU A 279 -0.52 -11.30 -4.07
CA LEU A 279 0.48 -11.67 -5.08
C LEU A 279 -0.12 -12.25 -6.36
N SER A 280 -1.45 -12.41 -6.43
CA SER A 280 -2.15 -12.96 -7.60
C SER A 280 -2.21 -11.98 -8.77
N ASP A 281 -2.50 -12.51 -9.97
CA ASP A 281 -2.71 -11.71 -11.18
C ASP A 281 -3.87 -10.70 -11.03
N ASP A 282 -4.88 -10.99 -10.21
CA ASP A 282 -6.01 -10.09 -9.95
C ASP A 282 -5.58 -8.79 -9.27
N VAL A 283 -4.58 -8.84 -8.42
CA VAL A 283 -4.00 -7.68 -7.75
C VAL A 283 -2.82 -7.13 -8.55
N GLN A 284 -1.86 -7.98 -8.93
CA GLN A 284 -0.61 -7.57 -9.58
C GLN A 284 -0.80 -7.09 -11.02
N GLY A 285 -1.78 -7.65 -11.75
CA GLY A 285 -2.00 -7.33 -13.15
C GLY A 285 -2.64 -5.95 -13.40
N LYS A 286 -3.34 -5.40 -12.41
CA LYS A 286 -4.09 -4.15 -12.61
C LYS A 286 -4.24 -3.29 -11.36
N LEU A 287 -4.66 -3.87 -10.23
CA LEU A 287 -5.01 -3.12 -9.03
C LEU A 287 -3.80 -2.35 -8.48
N VAL A 288 -2.61 -2.93 -8.52
CA VAL A 288 -1.36 -2.29 -8.09
C VAL A 288 -1.15 -0.97 -8.84
N GLU A 289 -1.28 -0.96 -10.17
CA GLU A 289 -1.12 0.26 -10.98
C GLU A 289 -2.28 1.24 -10.79
N GLU A 290 -3.52 0.75 -10.69
CA GLU A 290 -4.71 1.59 -10.43
C GLU A 290 -4.61 2.35 -9.10
N GLN A 291 -3.93 1.79 -8.11
CA GLN A 291 -3.68 2.41 -6.81
C GLN A 291 -2.38 3.25 -6.78
N GLY A 292 -1.71 3.46 -7.93
CA GLY A 292 -0.52 4.31 -8.04
C GLY A 292 0.80 3.64 -7.65
N PHE A 293 0.80 2.30 -7.55
CA PHE A 293 1.98 1.49 -7.25
C PHE A 293 2.57 0.87 -8.52
N ILE A 294 3.71 0.24 -8.37
CA ILE A 294 4.46 -0.42 -9.44
C ILE A 294 4.51 -1.92 -9.12
N PRO A 295 4.10 -2.80 -10.03
CA PRO A 295 4.27 -4.23 -9.82
C PRO A 295 5.74 -4.60 -9.62
N VAL A 296 6.03 -5.46 -8.64
CA VAL A 296 7.42 -5.91 -8.38
C VAL A 296 8.05 -6.52 -9.64
N SER A 297 7.23 -7.18 -10.48
CA SER A 297 7.68 -7.77 -11.76
C SER A 297 8.14 -6.74 -12.80
N ALA A 298 7.68 -5.49 -12.71
CA ALA A 298 8.07 -4.42 -13.63
C ALA A 298 9.45 -3.82 -13.32
N MET A 299 9.97 -4.07 -12.12
CA MET A 299 11.28 -3.55 -11.70
C MET A 299 12.42 -4.25 -12.44
N LYS A 300 13.38 -3.46 -12.92
CA LYS A 300 14.65 -3.90 -13.52
C LYS A 300 15.78 -4.00 -12.50
N VAL A 301 15.53 -3.52 -11.31
CA VAL A 301 16.48 -3.49 -10.18
C VAL A 301 15.80 -4.00 -8.91
N VAL A 302 16.60 -4.41 -7.94
CA VAL A 302 16.19 -4.75 -6.58
C VAL A 302 16.99 -3.92 -5.59
N LYS A 303 16.39 -3.62 -4.44
CA LYS A 303 17.04 -2.93 -3.33
C LYS A 303 17.01 -3.87 -2.13
N ASP A 304 18.16 -4.10 -1.51
CA ASP A 304 18.26 -4.93 -0.31
C ASP A 304 18.06 -4.12 0.98
N ALA A 305 18.02 -4.80 2.12
CA ALA A 305 17.83 -4.19 3.43
C ALA A 305 18.94 -3.19 3.83
N SER A 306 20.09 -3.22 3.15
CA SER A 306 21.18 -2.23 3.33
C SER A 306 20.99 -0.99 2.44
N GLY A 307 19.94 -0.95 1.62
CA GLY A 307 19.70 0.12 0.64
C GLY A 307 20.50 -0.02 -0.65
N LYS A 308 21.25 -1.11 -0.82
CA LYS A 308 22.04 -1.35 -2.04
C LYS A 308 21.14 -1.78 -3.18
N VAL A 309 21.25 -1.06 -4.30
CA VAL A 309 20.55 -1.37 -5.54
C VAL A 309 21.41 -2.25 -6.44
N SER A 310 20.83 -3.29 -7.03
CA SER A 310 21.47 -4.18 -8.01
C SER A 310 20.50 -4.53 -9.13
N ALA A 311 21.02 -4.95 -10.29
CA ALA A 311 20.18 -5.43 -11.39
C ALA A 311 19.40 -6.68 -10.96
N LYS A 312 18.16 -6.80 -11.45
CA LYS A 312 17.28 -7.94 -11.20
C LYS A 312 17.63 -9.11 -12.12
#